data_9441626b60ac47279587db2d87ff3082
#
_entry.id   9441626b60ac47279587db2d87ff3082
#
_cell.length_a   1.000
_cell.length_b   1.000
_cell.length_c   1.000
_cell.angle_alpha   90.00
_cell.angle_beta   90.00
_cell.angle_gamma   90.00
#
_symmetry.space_group_name_H-M   'P 1'
#
loop_
_entity.id
_entity.type
_entity.pdbx_description
1 polymer ?
#
loop_
_entity_poly.entity_id
_entity_poly.type
_entity_poly.pdbx_seq_one_letter_code
_entity_poly.pdbx_strand_id
1 'polypeptide(L)'
;LPPSGAGECAAPKLLHFAFKHGYQPLTMAEFWWGKSPASEIRKHGHFYPACNSKCKPILSHMLQGVDVEDNPMLINPALGKDLPIVYEDEYLVVVNKPAEFLSVPGKDIQDSVYTRAKTMYPQATGPLIVHRLDMSTSGLMLIAKSKEIHQHLQSQFIKRKIKKRYVAILDGPWLHEEKKGEIKLPLRVDLDDRPRQLVCYQYGKPAHTLWEVIESDANETRIHF
;
A
#
# COMPACT_ATOMS: atom_id res chain seq x y z
N LEU A 1 27.57 -13.52 -9.32
CA LEU A 1 27.51 -14.55 -8.30
C LEU A 1 26.37 -14.28 -7.32
N PRO A 2 25.61 -15.30 -6.91
CA PRO A 2 24.54 -15.12 -5.92
C PRO A 2 25.11 -14.60 -4.58
N PRO A 3 24.32 -13.82 -3.82
CA PRO A 3 24.74 -13.34 -2.51
C PRO A 3 25.02 -14.50 -1.53
N SER A 4 25.86 -14.28 -0.54
CA SER A 4 26.13 -15.26 0.53
C SER A 4 24.82 -15.68 1.23
N GLY A 5 24.63 -16.97 1.43
CA GLY A 5 23.41 -17.58 2.00
C GLY A 5 22.23 -17.66 1.01
N ALA A 6 22.44 -17.38 -0.28
CA ALA A 6 21.46 -17.67 -1.31
C ALA A 6 21.29 -19.19 -1.49
N GLY A 7 20.05 -19.64 -1.66
CA GLY A 7 19.73 -21.07 -1.77
C GLY A 7 19.45 -21.78 -0.43
N GLU A 8 19.63 -21.11 0.71
CA GLU A 8 19.34 -21.70 2.02
C GLU A 8 17.85 -21.70 2.41
N CYS A 9 17.01 -20.97 1.68
CA CYS A 9 15.55 -20.98 1.87
C CYS A 9 14.91 -22.28 1.39
N ALA A 10 13.68 -22.54 1.83
CA ALA A 10 12.95 -23.78 1.50
C ALA A 10 12.68 -23.92 -0.01
N ALA A 11 12.25 -22.86 -0.69
CA ALA A 11 11.91 -22.90 -2.10
C ALA A 11 13.07 -23.40 -3.01
N PRO A 12 14.28 -22.83 -2.97
CA PRO A 12 15.39 -23.35 -3.78
C PRO A 12 15.72 -24.82 -3.49
N LYS A 13 15.64 -25.23 -2.22
CA LYS A 13 15.95 -26.63 -1.82
C LYS A 13 14.90 -27.62 -2.35
N LEU A 14 13.64 -27.28 -2.25
CA LEU A 14 12.53 -28.10 -2.75
C LEU A 14 12.55 -28.21 -4.28
N LEU A 15 12.74 -27.10 -4.98
CA LEU A 15 12.86 -27.09 -6.44
C LEU A 15 14.08 -27.89 -6.91
N HIS A 16 15.23 -27.71 -6.24
CA HIS A 16 16.42 -28.51 -6.58
C HIS A 16 16.16 -30.00 -6.39
N PHE A 17 15.53 -30.40 -5.30
CA PHE A 17 15.17 -31.80 -5.06
C PHE A 17 14.24 -32.33 -6.16
N ALA A 18 13.17 -31.58 -6.49
CA ALA A 18 12.21 -31.97 -7.52
C ALA A 18 12.91 -32.19 -8.86
N PHE A 19 13.68 -31.24 -9.34
CA PHE A 19 14.35 -31.33 -10.64
C PHE A 19 15.41 -32.45 -10.68
N LYS A 20 16.17 -32.62 -9.59
CA LYS A 20 17.17 -33.70 -9.48
C LYS A 20 16.54 -35.10 -9.59
N HIS A 21 15.29 -35.26 -9.14
CA HIS A 21 14.57 -36.53 -9.17
C HIS A 21 13.58 -36.65 -10.34
N GLY A 22 13.60 -35.72 -11.29
CA GLY A 22 12.72 -35.70 -12.45
C GLY A 22 11.25 -35.39 -12.12
N TYR A 23 10.98 -34.79 -10.96
CA TYR A 23 9.62 -34.35 -10.61
C TYR A 23 9.30 -33.00 -11.22
N GLN A 24 8.05 -32.85 -11.66
CA GLN A 24 7.52 -31.57 -12.13
C GLN A 24 6.81 -30.87 -10.98
N PRO A 25 7.28 -29.68 -10.53
CA PRO A 25 6.56 -28.87 -9.55
C PRO A 25 5.20 -28.42 -10.10
N LEU A 26 4.13 -28.65 -9.36
CA LEU A 26 2.77 -28.22 -9.74
C LEU A 26 2.38 -26.92 -9.06
N THR A 27 2.67 -26.79 -7.76
CA THR A 27 2.37 -25.60 -6.96
C THR A 27 3.26 -25.56 -5.73
N MET A 28 3.51 -24.37 -5.22
CA MET A 28 4.31 -24.19 -4.01
C MET A 28 3.83 -22.94 -3.24
N ALA A 29 3.82 -23.04 -1.92
CA ALA A 29 3.60 -21.90 -1.04
C ALA A 29 4.56 -21.98 0.15
N GLU A 30 5.07 -20.83 0.58
CA GLU A 30 5.95 -20.72 1.74
C GLU A 30 5.23 -20.04 2.90
N PHE A 31 5.38 -20.56 4.10
CA PHE A 31 4.90 -19.92 5.32
C PHE A 31 6.03 -19.86 6.36
N TRP A 32 5.93 -18.89 7.25
CA TRP A 32 6.92 -18.73 8.30
C TRP A 32 6.66 -19.70 9.46
N TRP A 33 7.69 -20.42 9.86
CA TRP A 33 7.64 -21.31 11.01
C TRP A 33 8.56 -20.81 12.12
N GLY A 34 7.99 -20.52 13.29
CA GLY A 34 8.73 -20.11 14.47
C GLY A 34 8.64 -18.62 14.82
N LYS A 35 9.59 -18.14 15.62
CA LYS A 35 9.66 -16.75 16.07
C LYS A 35 10.07 -15.82 14.93
N SER A 36 9.53 -14.59 14.92
CA SER A 36 9.92 -13.55 13.96
C SER A 36 11.43 -13.28 14.03
N PRO A 37 12.12 -13.16 12.88
CA PRO A 37 13.54 -12.76 12.87
C PRO A 37 13.68 -11.28 13.26
N ALA A 38 14.88 -10.90 13.69
CA ALA A 38 15.16 -9.51 14.07
C ALA A 38 15.15 -8.53 12.88
N SER A 39 15.38 -9.04 11.66
CA SER A 39 15.51 -8.23 10.44
C SER A 39 14.17 -7.84 9.80
N GLU A 40 13.11 -8.58 10.07
CA GLU A 40 11.77 -8.35 9.49
C GLU A 40 10.68 -9.01 10.35
N ILE A 41 9.46 -8.51 10.23
CA ILE A 41 8.34 -9.06 10.97
C ILE A 41 7.73 -10.22 10.18
N ARG A 42 7.77 -11.42 10.76
CA ARG A 42 7.16 -12.65 10.24
C ARG A 42 6.32 -13.31 11.30
N LYS A 43 5.07 -13.61 11.01
CA LYS A 43 4.16 -14.31 11.93
C LYS A 43 4.18 -15.80 11.64
N HIS A 44 4.25 -16.60 12.71
CA HIS A 44 4.17 -18.06 12.62
C HIS A 44 2.89 -18.50 11.87
N GLY A 45 3.04 -19.42 10.93
CA GLY A 45 1.93 -19.96 10.13
C GLY A 45 1.40 -19.05 9.01
N HIS A 46 1.87 -17.80 8.89
CA HIS A 46 1.45 -16.92 7.81
C HIS A 46 2.27 -17.16 6.54
N PHE A 47 1.60 -17.07 5.39
CA PHE A 47 2.23 -17.19 4.08
C PHE A 47 2.99 -15.91 3.72
N TYR A 48 4.12 -16.11 3.07
CA TYR A 48 4.98 -15.04 2.58
C TYR A 48 5.52 -15.39 1.20
N PRO A 49 5.73 -14.39 0.33
CA PRO A 49 6.39 -14.64 -0.95
C PRO A 49 7.82 -15.14 -0.72
N ALA A 50 8.33 -15.90 -1.67
CA ALA A 50 9.72 -16.35 -1.67
C ALA A 50 10.69 -15.17 -1.55
N CYS A 51 11.86 -15.42 -0.95
CA CYS A 51 12.87 -14.40 -0.67
C CYS A 51 13.29 -13.62 -1.92
N ASN A 52 12.88 -12.34 -2.01
CA ASN A 52 13.20 -11.46 -3.14
C ASN A 52 14.61 -10.87 -3.11
N SER A 53 15.37 -11.01 -2.00
CA SER A 53 16.71 -10.43 -1.88
C SER A 53 17.81 -11.41 -2.32
N LYS A 54 17.98 -12.49 -1.56
CA LYS A 54 19.08 -13.44 -1.77
C LYS A 54 18.76 -14.57 -2.75
N CYS A 55 17.53 -15.10 -2.68
CA CYS A 55 17.14 -16.28 -3.47
C CYS A 55 16.55 -15.95 -4.83
N LYS A 56 16.08 -14.70 -5.07
CA LYS A 56 15.48 -14.28 -6.33
C LYS A 56 16.32 -14.65 -7.57
N PRO A 57 17.64 -14.37 -7.64
CA PRO A 57 18.43 -14.72 -8.82
C PRO A 57 18.47 -16.25 -9.08
N ILE A 58 18.56 -17.05 -8.03
CA ILE A 58 18.57 -18.50 -8.12
C ILE A 58 17.18 -19.01 -8.56
N LEU A 59 16.12 -18.56 -7.93
CA LEU A 59 14.75 -18.93 -8.26
C LEU A 59 14.39 -18.54 -9.69
N SER A 60 14.76 -17.34 -10.13
CA SER A 60 14.55 -16.92 -11.51
C SER A 60 15.24 -17.81 -12.52
N HIS A 61 16.42 -18.34 -12.20
CA HIS A 61 17.12 -19.31 -13.04
C HIS A 61 16.47 -20.70 -12.98
N MET A 62 16.12 -21.18 -11.79
CA MET A 62 15.53 -22.51 -11.60
C MET A 62 14.14 -22.63 -12.24
N LEU A 63 13.39 -21.55 -12.34
CA LEU A 63 12.05 -21.53 -12.90
C LEU A 63 12.01 -21.26 -14.42
N GLN A 64 13.19 -21.17 -15.08
CA GLN A 64 13.24 -21.06 -16.55
C GLN A 64 12.65 -22.33 -17.20
N GLY A 65 11.64 -22.13 -18.05
CA GLY A 65 10.94 -23.23 -18.73
C GLY A 65 9.91 -23.97 -17.89
N VAL A 66 9.68 -23.54 -16.65
CA VAL A 66 8.54 -23.98 -15.83
C VAL A 66 7.39 -22.99 -16.05
N ASP A 67 6.19 -23.53 -16.27
CA ASP A 67 4.98 -22.71 -16.33
C ASP A 67 4.65 -22.23 -14.92
N VAL A 68 4.81 -20.93 -14.68
CA VAL A 68 4.57 -20.27 -13.39
C VAL A 68 3.68 -19.06 -13.60
N GLU A 69 2.74 -18.88 -12.70
CA GLU A 69 1.93 -17.66 -12.68
C GLU A 69 2.80 -16.43 -12.45
N ASP A 70 2.42 -15.32 -13.09
CA ASP A 70 3.02 -14.03 -12.82
C ASP A 70 2.87 -13.67 -11.34
N ASN A 71 3.94 -13.16 -10.75
CA ASN A 71 3.88 -12.72 -9.36
C ASN A 71 2.95 -11.50 -9.24
N PRO A 72 1.76 -11.63 -8.62
CA PRO A 72 0.80 -10.54 -8.55
C PRO A 72 1.35 -9.29 -7.82
N MET A 73 2.37 -9.44 -6.99
CA MET A 73 3.04 -8.30 -6.33
C MET A 73 3.91 -7.48 -7.28
N LEU A 74 4.25 -7.99 -8.45
CA LEU A 74 5.04 -7.29 -9.48
C LEU A 74 4.16 -6.70 -10.58
N ILE A 75 2.88 -7.06 -10.62
CA ILE A 75 1.93 -6.50 -11.58
C ILE A 75 1.67 -5.04 -11.17
N ASN A 76 1.90 -4.14 -12.13
CA ASN A 76 1.58 -2.72 -11.90
C ASN A 76 0.06 -2.53 -11.87
N PRO A 77 -0.56 -2.25 -10.70
CA PRO A 77 -2.01 -2.12 -10.59
C PRO A 77 -2.54 -0.84 -11.26
N ALA A 78 -1.65 0.08 -11.63
CA ALA A 78 -1.97 1.32 -12.31
C ALA A 78 -1.86 1.23 -13.84
N LEU A 79 -1.50 0.06 -14.37
CA LEU A 79 -1.37 -0.15 -15.82
C LEU A 79 -2.71 0.15 -16.52
N GLY A 80 -2.65 1.01 -17.55
CA GLY A 80 -3.83 1.44 -18.31
C GLY A 80 -4.76 2.42 -17.57
N LYS A 81 -4.42 2.85 -16.36
CA LYS A 81 -5.21 3.87 -15.63
C LYS A 81 -4.66 5.26 -15.89
N ASP A 82 -5.55 6.18 -16.22
CA ASP A 82 -5.23 7.61 -16.28
C ASP A 82 -5.14 8.23 -14.89
N LEU A 83 -4.50 9.38 -14.82
CA LEU A 83 -4.47 10.24 -13.63
C LEU A 83 -5.17 11.56 -13.96
N PRO A 84 -6.52 11.64 -13.83
CA PRO A 84 -7.27 12.82 -14.23
C PRO A 84 -6.90 14.05 -13.40
N ILE A 85 -6.67 15.17 -14.08
CA ILE A 85 -6.50 16.48 -13.46
C ILE A 85 -7.90 17.08 -13.26
N VAL A 86 -8.20 17.43 -12.02
CA VAL A 86 -9.50 18.04 -11.61
C VAL A 86 -9.40 19.56 -11.57
N TYR A 87 -8.23 20.06 -11.17
CA TYR A 87 -7.94 21.49 -11.10
C TYR A 87 -6.44 21.72 -11.30
N GLU A 88 -6.09 22.82 -11.91
CA GLU A 88 -4.72 23.26 -12.10
C GLU A 88 -4.61 24.78 -12.13
N ASP A 89 -3.61 25.33 -11.44
CA ASP A 89 -3.20 26.72 -11.54
C ASP A 89 -1.66 26.85 -11.60
N GLU A 90 -1.12 28.05 -11.43
CA GLU A 90 0.33 28.27 -11.43
C GLU A 90 1.05 27.66 -10.23
N TYR A 91 0.34 27.36 -9.11
CA TYR A 91 0.88 26.93 -7.83
C TYR A 91 0.75 25.43 -7.59
N LEU A 92 -0.40 24.87 -7.96
CA LEU A 92 -0.73 23.48 -7.61
C LEU A 92 -1.58 22.79 -8.69
N VAL A 93 -1.61 21.47 -8.56
CA VAL A 93 -2.49 20.60 -9.34
C VAL A 93 -3.29 19.73 -8.39
N VAL A 94 -4.57 19.53 -8.67
CA VAL A 94 -5.43 18.55 -8.00
C VAL A 94 -5.70 17.42 -8.97
N VAL A 95 -5.31 16.22 -8.61
CA VAL A 95 -5.57 15.00 -9.39
C VAL A 95 -6.60 14.14 -8.67
N ASN A 96 -7.39 13.39 -9.45
CA ASN A 96 -8.25 12.34 -8.91
C ASN A 96 -7.54 10.99 -9.05
N LYS A 97 -6.88 10.54 -7.97
CA LYS A 97 -6.17 9.26 -7.95
C LYS A 97 -7.16 8.10 -8.06
N PRO A 98 -7.06 7.21 -9.03
CA PRO A 98 -7.85 5.98 -9.06
C PRO A 98 -7.53 5.06 -7.87
N ALA A 99 -8.44 4.16 -7.54
CA ALA A 99 -8.14 3.01 -6.69
C ALA A 99 -7.10 2.10 -7.35
N GLU A 100 -6.38 1.32 -6.56
CA GLU A 100 -5.29 0.46 -7.00
C GLU A 100 -4.22 1.25 -7.79
N PHE A 101 -3.78 2.37 -7.19
CA PHE A 101 -2.78 3.26 -7.76
C PHE A 101 -1.91 3.82 -6.62
N LEU A 102 -0.59 3.69 -6.74
CA LEU A 102 0.34 4.17 -5.72
C LEU A 102 0.40 5.70 -5.68
N SER A 103 0.41 6.28 -4.50
CA SER A 103 0.67 7.73 -4.33
C SER A 103 2.14 8.09 -4.53
N VAL A 104 3.04 7.23 -4.10
CA VAL A 104 4.51 7.34 -4.23
C VAL A 104 5.08 5.99 -4.62
N PRO A 105 6.28 5.94 -5.22
CA PRO A 105 6.89 4.68 -5.63
C PRO A 105 6.98 3.66 -4.51
N GLY A 106 6.64 2.42 -4.81
CA GLY A 106 6.87 1.27 -3.96
C GLY A 106 8.28 0.69 -4.16
N LYS A 107 8.54 -0.44 -3.50
CA LYS A 107 9.81 -1.16 -3.64
C LYS A 107 9.99 -1.74 -5.05
N ASP A 108 8.96 -2.39 -5.56
CA ASP A 108 8.99 -3.14 -6.81
C ASP A 108 8.24 -2.41 -7.94
N ILE A 109 7.22 -1.63 -7.61
CA ILE A 109 6.39 -0.87 -8.57
C ILE A 109 6.72 0.61 -8.45
N GLN A 110 7.22 1.20 -9.55
CA GLN A 110 7.63 2.60 -9.59
C GLN A 110 6.52 3.55 -10.09
N ASP A 111 5.54 3.03 -10.83
CA ASP A 111 4.42 3.85 -11.32
C ASP A 111 3.56 4.33 -10.16
N SER A 112 3.40 5.63 -10.07
CA SER A 112 2.72 6.30 -8.95
C SER A 112 2.30 7.71 -9.33
N VAL A 113 1.44 8.33 -8.52
CA VAL A 113 1.09 9.76 -8.69
C VAL A 113 2.35 10.61 -8.73
N TYR A 114 3.32 10.34 -7.85
CA TYR A 114 4.58 11.08 -7.81
C TYR A 114 5.37 10.98 -9.11
N THR A 115 5.59 9.77 -9.62
CA THR A 115 6.39 9.56 -10.85
C THR A 115 5.71 10.17 -12.06
N ARG A 116 4.38 10.02 -12.18
CA ARG A 116 3.63 10.66 -13.26
C ARG A 116 3.62 12.19 -13.15
N ALA A 117 3.42 12.73 -11.94
CA ALA A 117 3.49 14.17 -11.70
C ALA A 117 4.88 14.74 -12.07
N LYS A 118 5.96 14.04 -11.73
CA LYS A 118 7.32 14.45 -12.09
C LYS A 118 7.54 14.49 -13.61
N THR A 119 6.93 13.57 -14.34
CA THR A 119 6.98 13.56 -15.81
C THR A 119 6.12 14.67 -16.42
N MET A 120 4.93 14.91 -15.86
CA MET A 120 4.01 15.95 -16.34
C MET A 120 4.54 17.38 -16.06
N TYR A 121 5.24 17.55 -14.93
CA TYR A 121 5.73 18.86 -14.47
C TYR A 121 7.24 18.83 -14.22
N PRO A 122 8.07 18.69 -15.28
CA PRO A 122 9.53 18.55 -15.13
C PRO A 122 10.20 19.80 -14.55
N GLN A 123 9.54 20.96 -14.64
CA GLN A 123 10.04 22.23 -14.10
C GLN A 123 9.64 22.46 -12.63
N ALA A 124 8.76 21.61 -12.08
CA ALA A 124 8.34 21.75 -10.68
C ALA A 124 9.49 21.46 -9.72
N THR A 125 9.60 22.27 -8.68
CA THR A 125 10.67 22.16 -7.67
C THR A 125 10.13 21.59 -6.36
N GLY A 126 10.98 20.88 -5.61
CA GLY A 126 10.62 20.32 -4.31
C GLY A 126 9.96 18.94 -4.40
N PRO A 127 9.34 18.47 -3.30
CA PRO A 127 8.85 17.09 -3.18
C PRO A 127 7.56 16.78 -3.94
N LEU A 128 6.88 17.73 -4.56
CA LEU A 128 5.60 17.61 -5.31
C LEU A 128 4.43 17.12 -4.45
N ILE A 129 4.53 15.92 -3.87
CA ILE A 129 3.43 15.25 -3.14
C ILE A 129 3.27 15.83 -1.73
N VAL A 130 2.15 16.45 -1.47
CA VAL A 130 1.84 17.12 -0.18
C VAL A 130 1.31 16.13 0.86
N HIS A 131 0.51 15.17 0.43
CA HIS A 131 -0.10 14.13 1.26
C HIS A 131 -0.29 12.85 0.43
N ARG A 132 -0.63 11.75 1.09
CA ARG A 132 -0.83 10.46 0.42
C ARG A 132 -2.22 9.91 0.68
N LEU A 133 -2.75 9.17 -0.29
CA LEU A 133 -3.80 8.20 -0.15
C LEU A 133 -3.20 6.80 -0.23
N ASP A 134 -3.80 5.83 0.41
CA ASP A 134 -3.41 4.44 0.28
C ASP A 134 -3.67 3.93 -1.15
N MET A 135 -3.04 2.84 -1.54
CA MET A 135 -3.12 2.31 -2.90
C MET A 135 -4.59 2.08 -3.33
N SER A 136 -5.36 1.40 -2.50
CA SER A 136 -6.77 1.06 -2.77
C SER A 136 -7.74 2.23 -2.57
N THR A 137 -7.29 3.35 -1.97
CA THR A 137 -8.14 4.54 -1.78
C THR A 137 -8.09 5.42 -3.01
N SER A 138 -9.23 5.70 -3.62
CA SER A 138 -9.38 6.71 -4.68
C SER A 138 -9.64 8.09 -4.09
N GLY A 139 -9.48 9.14 -4.91
CA GLY A 139 -9.85 10.50 -4.55
C GLY A 139 -8.78 11.55 -4.80
N LEU A 140 -9.04 12.74 -4.26
CA LEU A 140 -8.26 13.93 -4.57
C LEU A 140 -6.89 13.93 -3.89
N MET A 141 -5.87 14.23 -4.69
CA MET A 141 -4.51 14.48 -4.21
C MET A 141 -3.99 15.83 -4.71
N LEU A 142 -3.25 16.52 -3.81
CA LEU A 142 -2.62 17.80 -4.11
C LEU A 142 -1.16 17.59 -4.51
N ILE A 143 -0.77 18.21 -5.62
CA ILE A 143 0.59 18.27 -6.14
C ILE A 143 1.02 19.73 -6.13
N ALA A 144 2.10 20.04 -5.44
CA ALA A 144 2.66 21.39 -5.39
C ALA A 144 3.69 21.57 -6.51
N LYS A 145 3.63 22.68 -7.26
CA LYS A 145 4.58 22.96 -8.34
C LYS A 145 5.89 23.58 -7.87
N SER A 146 5.94 24.08 -6.62
CA SER A 146 7.18 24.59 -6.03
C SER A 146 7.39 24.12 -4.59
N LYS A 147 8.63 24.25 -4.12
CA LYS A 147 9.00 23.92 -2.73
C LYS A 147 8.26 24.78 -1.71
N GLU A 148 8.08 26.06 -1.99
CA GLU A 148 7.39 27.02 -1.12
C GLU A 148 5.92 26.65 -0.98
N ILE A 149 5.25 26.35 -2.10
CA ILE A 149 3.85 25.90 -2.11
C ILE A 149 3.70 24.56 -1.39
N HIS A 150 4.64 23.62 -1.62
CA HIS A 150 4.66 22.35 -0.90
C HIS A 150 4.71 22.58 0.62
N GLN A 151 5.62 23.41 1.13
CA GLN A 151 5.76 23.71 2.55
C GLN A 151 4.51 24.39 3.12
N HIS A 152 3.93 25.33 2.37
CA HIS A 152 2.70 26.01 2.75
C HIS A 152 1.53 25.02 2.90
N LEU A 153 1.28 24.20 1.90
CA LEU A 153 0.21 23.20 1.92
C LEU A 153 0.46 22.14 3.02
N GLN A 154 1.69 21.63 3.13
CA GLN A 154 2.04 20.66 4.15
C GLN A 154 1.80 21.20 5.57
N SER A 155 2.09 22.49 5.82
CA SER A 155 1.79 23.13 7.11
C SER A 155 0.30 23.12 7.43
N GLN A 156 -0.57 23.26 6.45
CA GLN A 156 -2.02 23.19 6.63
C GLN A 156 -2.49 21.78 7.03
N PHE A 157 -1.89 20.72 6.42
CA PHE A 157 -2.15 19.35 6.84
C PHE A 157 -1.67 19.08 8.28
N ILE A 158 -0.46 19.49 8.61
CA ILE A 158 0.12 19.33 9.97
C ILE A 158 -0.75 20.04 11.01
N LYS A 159 -1.18 21.28 10.72
CA LYS A 159 -2.05 22.08 11.60
C LYS A 159 -3.51 21.66 11.55
N ARG A 160 -3.86 20.58 10.82
CA ARG A 160 -5.23 20.06 10.66
C ARG A 160 -6.24 21.12 10.18
N LYS A 161 -5.80 22.06 9.34
CA LYS A 161 -6.68 23.07 8.72
C LYS A 161 -7.46 22.53 7.51
N ILE A 162 -6.94 21.49 6.87
CA ILE A 162 -7.59 20.84 5.73
C ILE A 162 -8.74 19.97 6.24
N LYS A 163 -9.94 20.27 5.80
CA LYS A 163 -11.12 19.42 6.01
C LYS A 163 -11.10 18.31 4.96
N LYS A 164 -11.17 17.07 5.40
CA LYS A 164 -11.18 15.90 4.54
C LYS A 164 -12.52 15.19 4.71
N ARG A 165 -13.06 14.69 3.61
CA ARG A 165 -14.23 13.81 3.63
C ARG A 165 -13.91 12.56 2.83
N TYR A 166 -14.21 11.43 3.42
CA TYR A 166 -14.10 10.13 2.79
C TYR A 166 -15.46 9.45 2.75
N VAL A 167 -15.65 8.58 1.78
CA VAL A 167 -16.77 7.65 1.75
C VAL A 167 -16.21 6.24 1.85
N ALA A 168 -16.83 5.43 2.70
CA ALA A 168 -16.54 4.00 2.75
C ALA A 168 -17.83 3.21 2.60
N ILE A 169 -17.71 2.01 2.06
CA ILE A 169 -18.76 1.00 2.02
C ILE A 169 -18.37 -0.06 3.03
N LEU A 170 -19.25 -0.28 4.00
CA LEU A 170 -19.13 -1.33 5.00
C LEU A 170 -19.95 -2.54 4.55
N ASP A 171 -19.46 -3.72 4.86
CA ASP A 171 -20.15 -4.99 4.63
C ASP A 171 -21.33 -5.13 5.59
N GLY A 172 -22.52 -5.40 5.05
CA GLY A 172 -23.74 -5.61 5.79
C GLY A 172 -24.51 -4.34 6.19
N PRO A 173 -25.70 -4.55 6.80
CA PRO A 173 -26.60 -3.47 7.21
C PRO A 173 -26.10 -2.73 8.45
N TRP A 174 -26.50 -1.46 8.58
CA TRP A 174 -26.29 -0.69 9.80
C TRP A 174 -27.33 -1.05 10.87
N LEU A 175 -26.89 -1.72 11.92
CA LEU A 175 -27.77 -2.25 12.96
C LEU A 175 -27.92 -1.33 14.18
N HIS A 176 -27.27 -0.16 14.20
CA HIS A 176 -27.31 0.77 15.32
C HIS A 176 -28.35 1.87 15.09
N GLU A 177 -28.88 2.43 16.19
CA GLU A 177 -29.83 3.54 16.13
C GLU A 177 -29.18 4.85 15.69
N GLU A 178 -27.97 5.11 16.19
CA GLU A 178 -27.22 6.30 15.85
C GLU A 178 -26.78 6.25 14.40
N LYS A 179 -27.08 7.31 13.65
CA LYS A 179 -26.65 7.48 12.25
C LYS A 179 -25.43 8.39 12.07
N LYS A 180 -24.95 9.00 13.15
CA LYS A 180 -23.76 9.86 13.16
C LYS A 180 -23.10 9.82 14.53
N GLY A 181 -21.81 10.12 14.56
CA GLY A 181 -21.04 10.15 15.79
C GLY A 181 -19.57 10.51 15.58
N GLU A 182 -18.78 10.25 16.59
CA GLU A 182 -17.34 10.50 16.55
C GLU A 182 -16.56 9.33 17.17
N ILE A 183 -15.35 9.12 16.63
CA ILE A 183 -14.37 8.19 17.16
C ILE A 183 -13.15 8.99 17.60
N LYS A 184 -12.83 8.95 18.89
CA LYS A 184 -11.66 9.59 19.50
C LYS A 184 -10.79 8.53 20.15
N LEU A 185 -9.80 8.05 19.41
CA LEU A 185 -8.91 6.99 19.87
C LEU A 185 -7.46 7.34 19.59
N PRO A 186 -6.53 7.09 20.54
CA PRO A 186 -5.11 7.25 20.27
C PRO A 186 -4.59 6.08 19.44
N LEU A 187 -4.04 6.38 18.26
CA LEU A 187 -3.57 5.38 17.30
C LEU A 187 -2.05 5.39 17.16
N ARG A 188 -1.46 4.22 17.03
CA ARG A 188 -0.08 4.05 16.58
C ARG A 188 0.04 2.91 15.56
N VAL A 189 1.13 2.92 14.80
CA VAL A 189 1.45 1.80 13.92
C VAL A 189 1.60 0.52 14.74
N ASP A 190 0.94 -0.54 14.30
CA ASP A 190 1.20 -1.89 14.78
C ASP A 190 2.56 -2.33 14.21
N LEU A 191 3.55 -2.46 15.10
CA LEU A 191 4.91 -2.83 14.67
C LEU A 191 4.99 -4.30 14.24
N ASP A 192 4.05 -5.13 14.72
CA ASP A 192 4.00 -6.56 14.42
C ASP A 192 3.11 -6.87 13.20
N ASP A 193 2.31 -5.90 12.74
CA ASP A 193 1.40 -6.07 11.59
C ASP A 193 1.27 -4.79 10.73
N ARG A 194 2.39 -4.27 10.25
CA ARG A 194 2.40 -3.11 9.34
C ARG A 194 1.71 -3.45 8.02
N PRO A 195 0.93 -2.52 7.46
CA PRO A 195 0.79 -1.10 7.79
C PRO A 195 -0.35 -0.77 8.78
N ARG A 196 -0.93 -1.76 9.45
CA ARG A 196 -2.08 -1.56 10.34
C ARG A 196 -1.78 -0.60 11.48
N GLN A 197 -2.85 0.01 11.97
CA GLN A 197 -2.83 0.84 13.18
C GLN A 197 -3.49 0.08 14.33
N LEU A 198 -3.03 0.31 15.55
CA LEU A 198 -3.67 -0.21 16.75
C LEU A 198 -3.98 0.93 17.74
N VAL A 199 -5.00 0.73 18.56
CA VAL A 199 -5.33 1.64 19.66
C VAL A 199 -4.29 1.48 20.77
N CYS A 200 -3.64 2.57 21.17
CA CYS A 200 -2.62 2.55 22.20
C CYS A 200 -2.69 3.81 23.05
N TYR A 201 -3.22 3.68 24.26
CA TYR A 201 -3.40 4.79 25.18
C TYR A 201 -2.08 5.33 25.74
N GLN A 202 -1.01 4.54 25.73
CA GLN A 202 0.28 4.94 26.28
C GLN A 202 1.14 5.73 25.29
N TYR A 203 1.15 5.34 24.01
CA TYR A 203 2.05 5.91 22.99
C TYR A 203 1.34 6.32 21.70
N GLY A 204 0.01 6.17 21.64
CA GLY A 204 -0.78 6.52 20.47
C GLY A 204 -0.90 8.02 20.29
N LYS A 205 -0.90 8.46 19.04
CA LYS A 205 -1.21 9.85 18.70
C LYS A 205 -2.73 10.03 18.67
N PRO A 206 -3.28 11.12 19.24
CA PRO A 206 -4.71 11.40 19.19
C PRO A 206 -5.21 11.41 17.76
N ALA A 207 -6.22 10.58 17.47
CA ALA A 207 -6.96 10.58 16.22
C ALA A 207 -8.44 10.85 16.51
N HIS A 208 -9.06 11.63 15.64
CA HIS A 208 -10.46 12.03 15.75
C HIS A 208 -11.10 11.93 14.37
N THR A 209 -12.14 11.11 14.27
CA THR A 209 -12.92 10.89 13.05
C THR A 209 -14.38 11.12 13.37
N LEU A 210 -15.05 11.97 12.60
CA LEU A 210 -16.51 12.10 12.59
C LEU A 210 -17.04 11.11 11.58
N TRP A 211 -18.22 10.54 11.82
CA TRP A 211 -18.86 9.64 10.88
C TRP A 211 -20.37 9.90 10.77
N GLU A 212 -20.90 9.64 9.57
CA GLU A 212 -22.33 9.78 9.29
C GLU A 212 -22.76 8.72 8.26
N VAL A 213 -23.77 7.92 8.63
CA VAL A 213 -24.37 6.94 7.72
C VAL A 213 -25.19 7.69 6.68
N ILE A 214 -24.90 7.47 5.41
CA ILE A 214 -25.60 8.08 4.28
C ILE A 214 -26.79 7.22 3.87
N GLU A 215 -26.53 5.93 3.67
CA GLU A 215 -27.52 4.93 3.27
C GLU A 215 -27.11 3.54 3.77
N SER A 216 -28.07 2.68 3.95
CA SER A 216 -27.82 1.29 4.36
C SER A 216 -28.95 0.41 3.85
N ASP A 217 -28.60 -0.74 3.30
CA ASP A 217 -29.53 -1.79 2.89
C ASP A 217 -29.12 -3.14 3.54
N ALA A 218 -29.67 -4.25 3.03
CA ALA A 218 -29.40 -5.58 3.57
C ALA A 218 -27.95 -6.06 3.35
N ASN A 219 -27.24 -5.50 2.38
CA ASN A 219 -25.93 -5.98 1.96
C ASN A 219 -24.80 -5.04 2.34
N GLU A 220 -25.05 -3.73 2.32
CA GLU A 220 -24.00 -2.73 2.54
C GLU A 220 -24.48 -1.48 3.27
N THR A 221 -23.53 -0.79 3.87
CA THR A 221 -23.73 0.53 4.48
C THR A 221 -22.73 1.51 3.92
N ARG A 222 -23.21 2.62 3.35
CA ARG A 222 -22.37 3.72 2.91
C ARG A 222 -22.26 4.77 4.01
N ILE A 223 -21.04 5.17 4.33
CA ILE A 223 -20.73 6.06 5.45
C ILE A 223 -19.76 7.16 5.03
N HIS A 224 -19.98 8.38 5.51
CA HIS A 224 -19.00 9.48 5.45
C HIS A 224 -18.09 9.46 6.69
N PHE A 225 -16.82 9.79 6.45
CA PHE A 225 -15.83 10.10 7.49
C PHE A 225 -15.23 11.47 7.30
#